data_188a349b6b52aebb9c0744d5445c9775
#
_entry.id   188a349b6b52aebb9c0744d5445c9775
#
_cell.length_a   1.000
_cell.length_b   1.000
_cell.length_c   1.000
_cell.angle_alpha   90.00
_cell.angle_beta   90.00
_cell.angle_gamma   90.00
#
_symmetry.space_group_name_H-M   'P 1'
#
loop_
_entity.id
_entity.type
_entity.pdbx_description
1 polymer ?
#
loop_
_entity_poly.entity_id
_entity_poly.type
_entity_poly.pdbx_seq_one_letter_code
_entity_poly.pdbx_strand_id
1 'polypeptide(L)'
;MQSRSASFQVLCRNLDGECGVLRVHPDNGHWRCRSPFTWSCTMLISGGVAELWGAQAMPKVSEARAIARLLESEGITEAAFERDGVMKIRRGK
;
A
#
# COMPACT_ATOMS: atom_id res chain seq x y z
N MET A 1 -8.55 21.11 3.02
CA MET A 1 -7.46 20.14 2.79
C MET A 1 -8.07 18.76 2.59
N GLN A 2 -7.74 18.11 1.48
CA GLN A 2 -8.29 16.79 1.20
C GLN A 2 -7.51 15.73 1.98
N SER A 3 -8.23 14.91 2.74
CA SER A 3 -7.65 13.74 3.37
C SER A 3 -7.59 12.60 2.36
N ARG A 4 -6.56 11.81 2.44
CA ARG A 4 -6.48 10.57 1.68
C ARG A 4 -6.30 9.41 2.66
N SER A 5 -6.83 8.26 2.30
CA SER A 5 -6.67 7.05 3.09
C SER A 5 -6.22 5.90 2.20
N ALA A 6 -5.51 4.97 2.77
CA ALA A 6 -5.13 3.75 2.08
C ALA A 6 -5.87 2.58 2.68
N SER A 7 -6.21 1.60 1.85
CA SER A 7 -6.84 0.36 2.31
C SER A 7 -6.18 -0.83 1.62
N PHE A 8 -6.18 -1.97 2.30
CA PHE A 8 -5.58 -3.19 1.78
C PHE A 8 -6.63 -4.30 1.77
N GLN A 9 -6.99 -4.75 0.57
CA GLN A 9 -7.89 -5.87 0.40
C GLN A 9 -7.07 -7.14 0.26
N VAL A 10 -7.13 -7.99 1.28
CA VAL A 10 -6.42 -9.27 1.26
C VAL A 10 -7.15 -10.23 0.33
N LEU A 11 -6.46 -10.76 -0.67
CA LEU A 11 -6.99 -11.74 -1.60
C LEU A 11 -6.49 -13.14 -1.31
N CYS A 12 -5.30 -13.25 -0.73
CA CYS A 12 -4.70 -14.54 -0.41
C CYS A 12 -3.90 -14.43 0.89
N ARG A 13 -4.05 -15.40 1.75
CA ARG A 13 -3.30 -15.46 3.01
C ARG A 13 -2.72 -16.84 3.18
N ASN A 14 -1.44 -16.90 3.55
CA ASN A 14 -0.76 -18.17 3.82
C ASN A 14 0.15 -18.01 5.03
N LEU A 15 0.94 -19.05 5.34
CA LEU A 15 1.83 -19.03 6.51
C LEU A 15 2.93 -17.98 6.38
N ASP A 16 3.32 -17.61 5.17
CA ASP A 16 4.41 -16.68 4.94
C ASP A 16 3.96 -15.22 4.87
N GLY A 17 2.66 -14.98 4.71
CA GLY A 17 2.16 -13.61 4.65
C GLY A 17 0.84 -13.47 3.91
N GLU A 18 0.61 -12.27 3.42
CA GLU A 18 -0.62 -11.88 2.76
C GLU A 18 -0.33 -11.25 1.41
N CYS A 19 -1.25 -11.46 0.47
CA CYS A 19 -1.19 -10.83 -0.84
C CYS A 19 -2.54 -10.20 -1.17
N GLY A 20 -2.54 -9.02 -1.72
CA GLY A 20 -3.79 -8.36 -2.07
C GLY A 20 -3.58 -7.07 -2.82
N VAL A 21 -4.60 -6.23 -2.78
CA VAL A 21 -4.62 -4.96 -3.51
C VAL A 21 -4.59 -3.79 -2.52
N LEU A 22 -3.59 -2.95 -2.69
CA LEU A 22 -3.48 -1.68 -1.97
C LEU A 22 -4.11 -0.60 -2.81
N ARG A 23 -5.02 0.17 -2.22
CA ARG A 23 -5.67 1.30 -2.89
C ARG A 23 -5.54 2.55 -2.04
N VAL A 24 -5.39 3.68 -2.69
CA VAL A 24 -5.43 4.99 -2.02
C VAL A 24 -6.71 5.70 -2.47
N HIS A 25 -7.50 6.14 -1.50
CA HIS A 25 -8.80 6.75 -1.73
C HIS A 25 -8.78 8.23 -1.35
N PRO A 26 -9.53 9.07 -2.04
CA PRO A 26 -9.80 10.41 -1.54
C PRO A 26 -10.78 10.37 -0.37
N ASP A 27 -10.74 11.37 0.50
CA ASP A 27 -11.77 11.62 1.51
C ASP A 27 -12.08 10.44 2.45
N ASN A 28 -11.03 9.75 2.94
CA ASN A 28 -11.17 8.65 3.89
C ASN A 28 -11.97 7.45 3.36
N GLY A 29 -11.91 7.20 2.05
CA GLY A 29 -12.56 6.04 1.46
C GLY A 29 -11.93 4.72 1.88
N HIS A 30 -12.62 3.63 1.58
CA HIS A 30 -12.15 2.28 1.91
C HIS A 30 -12.66 1.29 0.86
N TRP A 31 -11.89 0.24 0.58
CA TRP A 31 -12.27 -0.74 -0.43
C TRP A 31 -13.59 -1.45 -0.09
N ARG A 32 -13.89 -1.67 1.19
CA ARG A 32 -15.15 -2.31 1.62
C ARG A 32 -16.37 -1.51 1.25
N CYS A 33 -16.23 -0.20 1.18
CA CYS A 33 -17.32 0.70 0.80
C CYS A 33 -17.35 0.94 -0.70
N ARG A 34 -16.53 0.23 -1.48
CA ARG A 34 -16.37 0.43 -2.92
C ARG A 34 -16.05 1.88 -3.26
N SER A 35 -15.32 2.54 -2.38
CA SER A 35 -14.93 3.93 -2.58
C SER A 35 -14.02 4.06 -3.81
N PRO A 36 -14.15 5.15 -4.55
CA PRO A 36 -13.20 5.40 -5.65
C PRO A 36 -11.79 5.50 -5.12
N PHE A 37 -10.82 5.21 -5.98
CA PHE A 37 -9.41 5.29 -5.62
C PHE A 37 -8.64 6.03 -6.70
N THR A 38 -7.56 6.69 -6.30
CA THR A 38 -6.72 7.46 -7.21
C THR A 38 -5.44 6.73 -7.57
N TRP A 39 -5.09 5.70 -6.80
CA TRP A 39 -3.85 4.95 -6.99
C TRP A 39 -4.02 3.54 -6.43
N SER A 40 -3.41 2.57 -7.07
CA SER A 40 -3.46 1.19 -6.60
C SER A 40 -2.24 0.40 -7.05
N CYS A 41 -1.95 -0.66 -6.33
CA CYS A 41 -0.93 -1.64 -6.73
C CYS A 41 -1.23 -2.97 -6.06
N THR A 42 -0.49 -4.00 -6.45
CA THR A 42 -0.46 -5.26 -5.72
C THR A 42 0.48 -5.12 -4.54
N MET A 43 0.08 -5.61 -3.38
CA MET A 43 0.93 -5.58 -2.20
C MET A 43 1.06 -6.97 -1.59
N LEU A 44 2.31 -7.32 -1.28
CA LEU A 44 2.65 -8.56 -0.58
C LEU A 44 3.24 -8.17 0.77
N ILE A 45 2.73 -8.78 1.84
CA ILE A 45 3.23 -8.51 3.19
C ILE A 45 3.78 -9.81 3.77
N SER A 46 5.02 -9.75 4.24
CA SER A 46 5.67 -10.89 4.89
C SER A 46 6.74 -10.39 5.85
N GLY A 47 6.72 -10.87 7.10
CA GLY A 47 7.76 -10.60 8.08
C GLY A 47 8.01 -9.13 8.37
N GLY A 48 6.96 -8.30 8.40
CA GLY A 48 7.11 -6.86 8.65
C GLY A 48 7.57 -6.06 7.44
N VAL A 49 7.62 -6.69 6.27
CA VAL A 49 8.03 -6.06 5.00
C VAL A 49 6.85 -6.09 4.05
N ALA A 50 6.57 -4.96 3.41
CA ALA A 50 5.58 -4.87 2.33
C ALA A 50 6.30 -4.68 1.01
N GLU A 51 5.90 -5.44 -0.02
CA GLU A 51 6.40 -5.28 -1.38
C GLU A 51 5.26 -4.76 -2.24
N LEU A 52 5.51 -3.66 -2.94
CA LEU A 52 4.50 -3.00 -3.78
C LEU A 52 4.88 -3.17 -5.25
N TRP A 53 4.00 -3.82 -5.99
CA TRP A 53 4.23 -4.23 -7.38
C TRP A 53 3.15 -3.71 -8.31
N GLY A 54 3.52 -3.48 -9.56
CA GLY A 54 2.55 -3.26 -10.63
C GLY A 54 1.84 -1.91 -10.62
N ALA A 55 2.38 -0.92 -9.94
CA ALA A 55 1.82 0.42 -9.99
C ALA A 55 2.17 1.06 -11.35
N GLN A 56 1.19 1.71 -11.97
CA GLN A 56 1.41 2.36 -13.27
C GLN A 56 2.24 3.64 -13.14
N ALA A 57 2.24 4.27 -11.97
CA ALA A 57 2.96 5.50 -11.71
C ALA A 57 3.36 5.56 -10.24
N MET A 58 4.34 6.41 -9.94
CA MET A 58 4.70 6.66 -8.56
C MET A 58 3.56 7.39 -7.86
N PRO A 59 3.28 7.08 -6.59
CA PRO A 59 2.23 7.80 -5.87
C PRO A 59 2.64 9.25 -5.62
N LYS A 60 1.66 10.13 -5.60
CA LYS A 60 1.86 11.51 -5.17
C LYS A 60 2.20 11.54 -3.68
N VAL A 61 2.75 12.67 -3.22
CA VAL A 61 3.16 12.81 -1.81
C VAL A 61 2.01 12.51 -0.86
N SER A 62 0.81 13.01 -1.14
CA SER A 62 -0.36 12.77 -0.29
C SER A 62 -0.76 11.29 -0.28
N GLU A 63 -0.62 10.62 -1.42
CA GLU A 63 -0.90 9.19 -1.55
C GLU A 63 0.15 8.38 -0.80
N ALA A 64 1.42 8.73 -0.95
CA ALA A 64 2.51 8.06 -0.24
C ALA A 64 2.36 8.18 1.28
N ARG A 65 1.90 9.33 1.77
CA ARG A 65 1.64 9.52 3.20
C ARG A 65 0.51 8.62 3.71
N ALA A 66 -0.55 8.48 2.91
CA ALA A 66 -1.65 7.58 3.26
C ALA A 66 -1.18 6.13 3.33
N ILE A 67 -0.36 5.71 2.36
CA ILE A 67 0.24 4.37 2.35
C ILE A 67 1.10 4.17 3.60
N ALA A 68 1.95 5.14 3.94
CA ALA A 68 2.82 5.05 5.11
C ALA A 68 2.02 4.89 6.40
N ARG A 69 0.92 5.63 6.55
CA ARG A 69 0.05 5.50 7.73
C ARG A 69 -0.56 4.11 7.84
N LEU A 70 -1.00 3.55 6.71
CA LEU A 70 -1.54 2.19 6.70
C LEU A 70 -0.47 1.18 7.12
N LEU A 71 0.72 1.25 6.54
CA LEU A 71 1.80 0.32 6.84
C LEU A 71 2.21 0.41 8.31
N GLU A 72 2.29 1.62 8.86
CA GLU A 72 2.56 1.80 10.28
C GLU A 72 1.51 1.14 11.16
N SER A 73 0.22 1.30 10.81
CA SER A 73 -0.87 0.72 11.59
C SER A 73 -0.85 -0.80 11.57
N GLU A 74 -0.27 -1.40 10.53
CA GLU A 74 -0.13 -2.84 10.39
C GLU A 74 1.20 -3.37 10.95
N GLY A 75 2.01 -2.52 11.57
CA GLY A 75 3.28 -2.92 12.14
C GLY A 75 4.38 -3.20 11.11
N ILE A 76 4.22 -2.69 9.90
CA ILE A 76 5.19 -2.90 8.83
C ILE A 76 6.30 -1.86 8.94
N THR A 77 7.55 -2.31 8.95
CA THR A 77 8.71 -1.46 9.17
C THR A 77 9.48 -1.15 7.88
N GLU A 78 9.29 -1.94 6.83
CA GLU A 78 9.98 -1.74 5.57
C GLU A 78 9.00 -1.88 4.41
N ALA A 79 9.19 -1.06 3.39
CA ALA A 79 8.43 -1.17 2.15
C ALA A 79 9.39 -1.21 0.98
N ALA A 80 9.22 -2.18 0.10
CA ALA A 80 9.98 -2.32 -1.13
C ALA A 80 9.09 -1.94 -2.30
N PHE A 81 9.58 -1.07 -3.16
CA PHE A 81 8.84 -0.60 -4.34
C PHE A 81 9.51 -1.09 -5.60
N GLU A 82 8.72 -1.63 -6.50
CA GLU A 82 9.21 -1.90 -7.84
C GLU A 82 9.29 -0.58 -8.62
N ARG A 83 10.47 -0.28 -9.11
CA ARG A 83 10.71 0.89 -9.96
C ARG A 83 11.69 0.48 -11.04
N ASP A 84 11.29 0.64 -12.30
CA ASP A 84 12.10 0.27 -13.46
C ASP A 84 12.59 -1.18 -13.40
N GLY A 85 11.71 -2.08 -12.91
CA GLY A 85 12.03 -3.50 -12.77
C GLY A 85 12.92 -3.84 -11.59
N VAL A 86 13.25 -2.88 -10.73
CA VAL A 86 14.12 -3.08 -9.57
C VAL A 86 13.35 -2.72 -8.30
N MET A 87 13.49 -3.57 -7.28
CA MET A 87 12.89 -3.29 -5.97
C MET A 87 13.75 -2.31 -5.20
N LYS A 88 13.13 -1.24 -4.71
CA LYS A 88 13.77 -0.25 -3.83
C LYS A 88 13.17 -0.40 -2.44
N ILE A 89 14.01 -0.38 -1.42
CA ILE A 89 13.57 -0.55 -0.04
C ILE A 89 13.54 0.79 0.68
N ARG A 90 12.41 1.06 1.33
CA ARG A 90 12.25 2.19 2.26
C ARG A 90 12.01 1.65 3.64
N ARG A 91 12.69 2.22 4.63
CA ARG A 91 12.47 1.85 6.02
C ARG A 91 11.59 2.89 6.69
N GLY A 92 10.60 2.39 7.42
CA GLY A 92 9.78 3.23 8.28
C GLY A 92 10.54 3.63 9.55
N LYS A 93 10.05 4.63 10.19
CA LYS A 93 10.61 5.05 11.48
C LYS A 93 10.07 4.18 12.60
#